data_00e669c99cce03df7ed72068e22468e7
#
_entry.id   00e669c99cce03df7ed72068e22468e7
#
_cell.length_a   1.000
_cell.length_b   1.000
_cell.length_c   1.000
_cell.angle_alpha   90.00
_cell.angle_beta   90.00
_cell.angle_gamma   90.00
#
_symmetry.space_group_name_H-M   'P 1'
#
loop_
_entity.id
_entity.type
_entity.pdbx_description
1 polymer ?
#
loop_
_entity_poly.entity_id
_entity_poly.type
_entity_poly.pdbx_seq_one_letter_code
_entity_poly.pdbx_strand_id
1 'polypeptide(L)'
;MSAFKRTHYDLNRPGLLHQQVAMAEFIELGHFQSTIRQARATYAQRRQALLQALAPCLGLQAHISGTEQGLHLCLHLPHNLDDVALAQQAQDHGLTVRALSRYAIARNDLRGLVIGYGYAPLEAIQKDGPVLAQLVLRALRHRHA
;
A
#
# COMPACT_ATOMS: atom_id res chain seq x y z
N MET A 1 16.78 -23.38 -21.84
CA MET A 1 15.57 -24.06 -21.28
C MET A 1 15.89 -25.27 -20.41
N SER A 2 16.92 -26.06 -20.66
CA SER A 2 17.28 -27.26 -19.86
C SER A 2 17.77 -26.91 -18.44
N ALA A 3 18.62 -25.90 -18.30
CA ALA A 3 19.16 -25.48 -16.99
C ALA A 3 18.06 -24.95 -16.03
N PHE A 4 17.16 -24.11 -16.53
CA PHE A 4 16.03 -23.61 -15.75
C PHE A 4 15.11 -24.74 -15.29
N LYS A 5 14.76 -25.68 -16.15
CA LYS A 5 13.93 -26.84 -15.78
C LYS A 5 14.60 -27.72 -14.74
N ARG A 6 15.91 -27.90 -14.83
CA ARG A 6 16.68 -28.71 -13.86
C ARG A 6 16.72 -28.02 -12.50
N THR A 7 17.09 -26.74 -12.46
CA THR A 7 17.10 -25.94 -11.22
C THR A 7 15.72 -25.88 -10.57
N HIS A 8 14.66 -25.68 -11.38
CA HIS A 8 13.28 -25.69 -10.88
C HIS A 8 12.89 -27.05 -10.27
N TYR A 9 13.29 -28.15 -10.90
CA TYR A 9 13.05 -29.50 -10.40
C TYR A 9 13.81 -29.78 -9.10
N ASP A 10 15.06 -29.33 -9.02
CA ASP A 10 15.92 -29.54 -7.85
C ASP A 10 15.48 -28.69 -6.64
N LEU A 11 14.97 -27.49 -6.87
CA LEU A 11 14.50 -26.57 -5.84
C LEU A 11 13.04 -26.85 -5.41
N ASN A 12 12.18 -27.20 -6.34
CA ASN A 12 10.78 -27.51 -6.10
C ASN A 12 10.56 -29.03 -6.21
N ARG A 13 10.99 -29.78 -5.20
CA ARG A 13 10.73 -31.22 -5.15
C ARG A 13 9.25 -31.52 -5.41
N PRO A 14 8.91 -32.63 -6.07
CA PRO A 14 7.52 -32.99 -6.46
C PRO A 14 6.55 -33.19 -5.28
N GLY A 15 6.89 -32.71 -4.08
CA GLY A 15 6.03 -32.77 -2.90
C GLY A 15 4.82 -31.81 -2.88
N LEU A 16 4.72 -30.87 -3.87
CA LEU A 16 3.61 -29.91 -3.97
C LEU A 16 2.48 -30.36 -4.89
N LEU A 17 2.49 -31.60 -5.38
CA LEU A 17 1.50 -32.09 -6.35
C LEU A 17 0.07 -31.97 -5.83
N HIS A 18 -0.17 -32.30 -4.57
CA HIS A 18 -1.49 -32.18 -3.96
C HIS A 18 -1.98 -30.72 -3.90
N GLN A 19 -1.07 -29.77 -3.65
CA GLN A 19 -1.41 -28.34 -3.66
C GLN A 19 -1.73 -27.84 -5.06
N GLN A 20 -1.00 -28.35 -6.08
CA GLN A 20 -1.27 -27.99 -7.47
C GLN A 20 -2.63 -28.53 -7.94
N VAL A 21 -2.96 -29.80 -7.59
CA VAL A 21 -4.26 -30.39 -7.89
C VAL A 21 -5.38 -29.61 -7.19
N ALA A 22 -5.24 -29.34 -5.91
CA ALA A 22 -6.23 -28.54 -5.15
C ALA A 22 -6.41 -27.14 -5.73
N MET A 23 -5.33 -26.50 -6.17
CA MET A 23 -5.40 -25.19 -6.82
C MET A 23 -6.08 -25.27 -8.19
N ALA A 24 -5.80 -26.30 -8.99
CA ALA A 24 -6.47 -26.51 -10.27
C ALA A 24 -7.98 -26.67 -10.07
N GLU A 25 -8.40 -27.52 -9.15
CA GLU A 25 -9.81 -27.73 -8.80
C GLU A 25 -10.47 -26.44 -8.28
N PHE A 26 -9.77 -25.69 -7.41
CA PHE A 26 -10.24 -24.39 -6.90
C PHE A 26 -10.50 -23.37 -8.04
N ILE A 27 -9.66 -23.38 -9.09
CA ILE A 27 -9.81 -22.54 -10.26
C ILE A 27 -10.97 -23.04 -11.14
N GLU A 28 -11.04 -24.35 -11.43
CA GLU A 28 -12.05 -24.97 -12.28
C GLU A 28 -13.46 -24.82 -11.72
N LEU A 29 -13.61 -24.93 -10.40
CA LEU A 29 -14.88 -24.73 -9.70
C LEU A 29 -15.29 -23.24 -9.60
N GLY A 30 -14.47 -22.31 -10.09
CA GLY A 30 -14.76 -20.87 -10.11
C GLY A 30 -14.56 -20.17 -8.76
N HIS A 31 -14.06 -20.87 -7.74
CA HIS A 31 -13.80 -20.29 -6.42
C HIS A 31 -12.73 -19.20 -6.47
N PHE A 32 -11.69 -19.40 -7.28
CA PHE A 32 -10.63 -18.38 -7.47
C PHE A 32 -11.22 -17.07 -8.00
N GLN A 33 -12.04 -17.12 -9.05
CA GLN A 33 -12.64 -15.92 -9.64
C GLN A 33 -13.59 -15.22 -8.67
N SER A 34 -14.36 -15.99 -7.90
CA SER A 34 -15.25 -15.46 -6.89
C SER A 34 -14.48 -14.73 -5.79
N THR A 35 -13.39 -15.34 -5.28
CA THR A 35 -12.51 -14.74 -4.27
C THR A 35 -11.87 -13.45 -4.78
N ILE A 36 -11.37 -13.44 -6.02
CA ILE A 36 -10.77 -12.22 -6.62
C ILE A 36 -11.81 -11.10 -6.77
N ARG A 37 -13.04 -11.40 -7.20
CA ARG A 37 -14.10 -10.38 -7.30
C ARG A 37 -14.41 -9.77 -5.93
N GLN A 38 -14.54 -10.58 -4.90
CA GLN A 38 -14.82 -10.12 -3.54
C GLN A 38 -13.65 -9.29 -2.99
N ALA A 39 -12.41 -9.74 -3.18
CA ALA A 39 -11.22 -8.99 -2.77
C ALA A 39 -11.15 -7.63 -3.46
N ARG A 40 -11.38 -7.57 -4.78
CA ARG A 40 -11.39 -6.31 -5.54
C ARG A 40 -12.44 -5.33 -5.01
N ALA A 41 -13.65 -5.79 -4.71
CA ALA A 41 -14.70 -4.94 -4.14
C ALA A 41 -14.29 -4.38 -2.77
N THR A 42 -13.77 -5.23 -1.89
CA THR A 42 -13.29 -4.83 -0.56
C THR A 42 -12.15 -3.81 -0.66
N TYR A 43 -11.16 -4.06 -1.51
CA TYR A 43 -10.02 -3.14 -1.67
C TYR A 43 -10.43 -1.82 -2.34
N ALA A 44 -11.39 -1.83 -3.25
CA ALA A 44 -11.93 -0.61 -3.83
C ALA A 44 -12.59 0.29 -2.77
N GLN A 45 -13.38 -0.28 -1.86
CA GLN A 45 -14.00 0.46 -0.76
C GLN A 45 -12.96 1.05 0.19
N ARG A 46 -11.96 0.26 0.60
CA ARG A 46 -10.86 0.71 1.48
C ARG A 46 -10.04 1.84 0.84
N ARG A 47 -9.70 1.67 -0.44
CA ARG A 47 -9.00 2.70 -1.21
C ARG A 47 -9.79 3.99 -1.28
N GLN A 48 -11.08 3.92 -1.58
CA GLN A 48 -11.95 5.09 -1.67
C GLN A 48 -12.05 5.83 -0.33
N ALA A 49 -12.21 5.11 0.78
CA ALA A 49 -12.21 5.69 2.11
C ALA A 49 -10.90 6.42 2.44
N LEU A 50 -9.76 5.80 2.10
CA LEU A 50 -8.45 6.41 2.31
C LEU A 50 -8.25 7.66 1.45
N LEU A 51 -8.65 7.63 0.18
CA LEU A 51 -8.59 8.79 -0.70
C LEU A 51 -9.46 9.95 -0.19
N GLN A 52 -10.66 9.66 0.29
CA GLN A 52 -11.54 10.66 0.91
C GLN A 52 -10.92 11.27 2.16
N ALA A 53 -10.31 10.45 3.02
CA ALA A 53 -9.64 10.94 4.23
C ALA A 53 -8.44 11.84 3.92
N LEU A 54 -7.70 11.55 2.85
CA LEU A 54 -6.51 12.32 2.44
C LEU A 54 -6.84 13.50 1.52
N ALA A 55 -8.08 13.62 1.03
CA ALA A 55 -8.49 14.70 0.13
C ALA A 55 -8.12 16.11 0.65
N PRO A 56 -8.23 16.44 1.95
CA PRO A 56 -7.83 17.75 2.48
C PRO A 56 -6.34 18.09 2.31
N CYS A 57 -5.48 17.07 2.13
CA CYS A 57 -4.03 17.25 1.92
C CYS A 57 -3.69 17.63 0.48
N LEU A 58 -4.62 17.36 -0.47
CA LEU A 58 -4.39 17.60 -1.89
C LEU A 58 -4.50 19.09 -2.21
N GLY A 59 -3.69 19.56 -3.15
CA GLY A 59 -3.64 20.98 -3.52
C GLY A 59 -2.69 21.83 -2.67
N LEU A 60 -2.16 21.31 -1.56
CA LEU A 60 -1.11 21.95 -0.74
C LEU A 60 0.29 21.44 -1.12
N GLN A 61 0.57 21.30 -2.41
CA GLN A 61 1.79 20.69 -2.96
C GLN A 61 1.92 19.18 -2.65
N ALA A 62 0.84 18.52 -2.28
CA ALA A 62 0.75 17.09 -2.13
C ALA A 62 -0.08 16.47 -3.27
N HIS A 63 0.32 15.29 -3.72
CA HIS A 63 -0.45 14.52 -4.70
C HIS A 63 -0.38 13.03 -4.37
N ILE A 64 -1.36 12.27 -4.84
CA ILE A 64 -1.43 10.83 -4.60
C ILE A 64 -1.19 10.10 -5.92
N SER A 65 -0.35 9.06 -5.87
CA SER A 65 -0.19 8.07 -6.94
C SER A 65 -0.54 6.65 -6.45
N GLY A 66 -0.66 5.70 -7.38
CA GLY A 66 -1.07 4.32 -7.07
C GLY A 66 -2.58 4.17 -6.88
N THR A 67 -3.37 5.10 -7.43
CA THR A 67 -4.83 5.13 -7.24
C THR A 67 -5.60 4.08 -8.02
N GLU A 68 -5.01 3.50 -9.06
CA GLU A 68 -5.73 2.59 -9.96
C GLU A 68 -5.46 1.12 -9.68
N GLN A 69 -4.31 0.79 -9.14
CA GLN A 69 -3.86 -0.60 -8.93
C GLN A 69 -3.08 -0.76 -7.63
N GLY A 70 -2.98 -2.03 -7.17
CA GLY A 70 -2.19 -2.39 -6.00
C GLY A 70 -2.98 -2.29 -4.69
N LEU A 71 -2.26 -2.35 -3.58
CA LEU A 71 -2.77 -2.33 -2.20
C LEU A 71 -2.16 -1.19 -1.37
N HIS A 72 -1.49 -0.25 -2.04
CA HIS A 72 -0.81 0.90 -1.44
C HIS A 72 -1.13 2.15 -2.23
N LEU A 73 -1.21 3.27 -1.51
CA LEU A 73 -1.16 4.61 -2.09
C LEU A 73 0.18 5.26 -1.72
N CYS A 74 0.72 6.08 -2.62
CA CYS A 74 1.85 6.95 -2.32
C CYS A 74 1.34 8.39 -2.25
N LEU A 75 1.39 8.97 -1.07
CA LEU A 75 1.17 10.40 -0.87
C LEU A 75 2.52 11.10 -1.03
N HIS A 76 2.70 11.79 -2.15
CA HIS A 76 3.90 12.56 -2.43
C HIS A 76 3.84 13.91 -1.71
N LEU A 77 4.95 14.29 -1.10
CA LEU A 77 5.10 15.50 -0.31
C LEU A 77 6.27 16.34 -0.87
N PRO A 78 6.34 17.63 -0.53
CA PRO A 78 7.43 18.49 -0.95
C PRO A 78 8.81 17.94 -0.54
N HIS A 79 9.83 18.15 -1.38
CA HIS A 79 11.17 17.57 -1.24
C HIS A 79 11.91 17.98 0.05
N ASN A 80 11.56 19.10 0.64
CA ASN A 80 12.14 19.62 1.89
C ASN A 80 11.39 19.18 3.15
N LEU A 81 10.37 18.31 3.04
CA LEU A 81 9.67 17.75 4.18
C LEU A 81 10.40 16.48 4.65
N ASP A 82 10.61 16.35 5.95
CA ASP A 82 11.14 15.12 6.56
C ASP A 82 10.02 14.07 6.66
N ASP A 83 9.92 13.21 5.66
CA ASP A 83 8.93 12.15 5.60
C ASP A 83 9.23 11.00 6.57
N VAL A 84 10.49 10.88 7.04
CA VAL A 84 10.86 9.88 8.05
C VAL A 84 10.34 10.30 9.42
N ALA A 85 10.54 11.56 9.79
CA ALA A 85 9.98 12.11 11.04
C ALA A 85 8.44 12.07 11.03
N LEU A 86 7.82 12.39 9.89
CA LEU A 86 6.36 12.32 9.75
C LEU A 86 5.84 10.88 9.88
N ALA A 87 6.52 9.90 9.27
CA ALA A 87 6.15 8.50 9.39
C ALA A 87 6.31 8.00 10.84
N GLN A 88 7.32 8.48 11.57
CA GLN A 88 7.49 8.18 13.00
C GLN A 88 6.34 8.77 13.83
N GLN A 89 5.98 10.04 13.61
CA GLN A 89 4.83 10.67 14.28
C GLN A 89 3.54 9.90 14.02
N ALA A 90 3.31 9.43 12.78
CA ALA A 90 2.17 8.59 12.48
C ALA A 90 2.20 7.28 13.28
N GLN A 91 3.35 6.65 13.41
CA GLN A 91 3.54 5.43 14.19
C GLN A 91 3.24 5.65 15.68
N ASP A 92 3.64 6.79 16.24
CA ASP A 92 3.34 7.16 17.63
C ASP A 92 1.82 7.32 17.88
N HIS A 93 1.04 7.57 16.83
CA HIS A 93 -0.42 7.56 16.83
C HIS A 93 -1.04 6.20 16.46
N GLY A 94 -0.23 5.13 16.37
CA GLY A 94 -0.68 3.79 16.04
C GLY A 94 -0.93 3.55 14.54
N LEU A 95 -0.50 4.46 13.67
CA LEU A 95 -0.69 4.37 12.23
C LEU A 95 0.53 3.74 11.56
N THR A 96 0.33 2.65 10.80
CA THR A 96 1.42 1.98 10.09
C THR A 96 1.57 2.55 8.68
N VAL A 97 2.43 3.55 8.54
CA VAL A 97 2.85 4.12 7.25
C VAL A 97 4.37 4.09 7.12
N ARG A 98 4.89 4.22 5.90
CA ARG A 98 6.33 4.21 5.66
C ARG A 98 6.75 5.44 4.87
N ALA A 99 7.91 5.99 5.23
CA ALA A 99 8.50 7.08 4.47
C ALA A 99 8.87 6.63 3.05
N LEU A 100 8.45 7.38 2.04
CA LEU A 100 8.72 7.09 0.63
C LEU A 100 10.21 7.19 0.31
N SER A 101 10.93 8.12 0.98
CA SER A 101 12.38 8.30 0.82
C SER A 101 13.17 7.02 1.10
N ARG A 102 12.69 6.12 1.97
CA ARG A 102 13.36 4.84 2.27
C ARG A 102 13.37 3.86 1.10
N TYR A 103 12.55 4.07 0.08
CA TYR A 103 12.51 3.24 -1.13
C TYR A 103 13.35 3.84 -2.27
N ALA A 104 13.89 5.04 -2.09
CA ALA A 104 14.71 5.71 -3.08
C ALA A 104 16.19 5.36 -2.90
N ILE A 105 16.77 4.58 -3.83
CA ILE A 105 18.17 4.16 -3.76
C ILE A 105 19.10 5.26 -4.32
N ALA A 106 18.71 5.89 -5.44
CA ALA A 106 19.53 6.84 -6.19
C ALA A 106 18.94 8.26 -6.27
N ARG A 107 17.72 8.46 -5.77
CA ARG A 107 16.98 9.73 -5.81
C ARG A 107 16.86 10.32 -4.42
N ASN A 108 17.26 11.58 -4.27
CA ASN A 108 17.18 12.31 -3.00
C ASN A 108 15.98 13.29 -2.95
N ASP A 109 15.20 13.37 -4.03
CA ASP A 109 14.08 14.28 -4.19
C ASP A 109 12.71 13.67 -3.84
N LEU A 110 12.64 12.35 -3.64
CA LEU A 110 11.39 11.69 -3.28
C LEU A 110 11.09 11.85 -1.79
N ARG A 111 9.96 12.46 -1.48
CA ARG A 111 9.41 12.57 -0.13
C ARG A 111 7.94 12.20 -0.15
N GLY A 112 7.47 11.55 0.92
CA GLY A 112 6.09 11.17 1.01
C GLY A 112 5.84 9.99 1.95
N LEU A 113 4.62 9.49 1.89
CA LEU A 113 4.20 8.33 2.68
C LEU A 113 3.68 7.23 1.76
N VAL A 114 4.14 6.01 2.01
CA VAL A 114 3.56 4.79 1.44
C VAL A 114 2.55 4.24 2.44
N ILE A 115 1.28 4.18 2.04
CA ILE A 115 0.15 3.86 2.89
C ILE A 115 -0.52 2.60 2.36
N GLY A 116 -0.42 1.50 3.12
CA GLY A 116 -1.06 0.23 2.79
C GLY A 116 -2.52 0.21 3.27
N TYR A 117 -3.43 -0.25 2.40
CA TYR A 117 -4.85 -0.42 2.75
C TYR A 117 -5.35 -1.86 2.60
N GLY A 118 -4.48 -2.77 2.20
CA GLY A 118 -4.86 -4.16 1.97
C GLY A 118 -5.23 -4.93 3.24
N TYR A 119 -4.62 -4.61 4.37
CA TYR A 119 -4.82 -5.32 5.64
C TYR A 119 -5.81 -4.62 6.58
N ALA A 120 -5.83 -3.28 6.58
CA ALA A 120 -6.65 -2.51 7.51
C ALA A 120 -8.16 -2.69 7.25
N PRO A 121 -8.99 -2.95 8.28
CA PRO A 121 -10.45 -2.93 8.14
C PRO A 121 -10.95 -1.55 7.67
N LEU A 122 -12.11 -1.51 7.02
CA LEU A 122 -12.70 -0.27 6.51
C LEU A 122 -12.93 0.76 7.63
N GLU A 123 -13.43 0.29 8.76
CA GLU A 123 -13.72 1.12 9.95
C GLU A 123 -12.44 1.76 10.51
N ALA A 124 -11.33 1.00 10.53
CA ALA A 124 -10.03 1.55 10.93
C ALA A 124 -9.56 2.64 9.96
N ILE A 125 -9.71 2.43 8.65
CA ILE A 125 -9.34 3.46 7.66
C ILE A 125 -10.20 4.73 7.85
N GLN A 126 -11.49 4.58 8.09
CA GLN A 126 -12.41 5.71 8.30
C GLN A 126 -12.09 6.48 9.59
N LYS A 127 -11.69 5.78 10.65
CA LYS A 127 -11.30 6.36 11.93
C LYS A 127 -9.92 7.03 11.86
N ASP A 128 -8.94 6.33 11.32
CA ASP A 128 -7.53 6.68 11.42
C ASP A 128 -7.04 7.53 10.25
N GLY A 129 -7.70 7.43 9.10
CA GLY A 129 -7.39 8.25 7.92
C GLY A 129 -7.43 9.76 8.18
N PRO A 130 -8.46 10.31 8.85
CA PRO A 130 -8.48 11.72 9.23
C PRO A 130 -7.35 12.13 10.18
N VAL A 131 -6.91 11.24 11.07
CA VAL A 131 -5.76 11.50 11.97
C VAL A 131 -4.49 11.63 11.13
N LEU A 132 -4.26 10.72 10.19
CA LEU A 132 -3.14 10.80 9.27
C LEU A 132 -3.17 12.10 8.44
N ALA A 133 -4.34 12.46 7.90
CA ALA A 133 -4.50 13.71 7.16
C ALA A 133 -4.14 14.94 8.00
N GLN A 134 -4.52 14.98 9.27
CA GLN A 134 -4.18 16.08 10.18
C GLN A 134 -2.67 16.19 10.44
N LEU A 135 -1.98 15.06 10.63
CA LEU A 135 -0.52 15.03 10.78
C LEU A 135 0.18 15.58 9.54
N VAL A 136 -0.25 15.14 8.36
CA VAL A 136 0.27 15.64 7.07
C VAL A 136 0.03 17.14 6.93
N LEU A 137 -1.19 17.61 7.20
CA LEU A 137 -1.55 19.04 7.10
C LEU A 137 -0.71 19.91 8.05
N ARG A 138 -0.46 19.45 9.28
CA ARG A 138 0.42 20.13 10.22
C ARG A 138 1.84 20.22 9.67
N ALA A 139 2.39 19.12 9.19
CA ALA A 139 3.73 19.08 8.60
C ALA A 139 3.86 20.03 7.39
N LEU A 140 2.83 20.11 6.54
CA LEU A 140 2.81 21.03 5.40
C LEU A 140 2.75 22.51 5.81
N ARG A 141 2.07 22.85 6.93
CA ARG A 141 1.95 24.22 7.44
C ARG A 141 3.20 24.70 8.16
N HIS A 142 3.82 23.88 8.98
CA HIS A 142 5.04 24.23 9.74
C HIS A 142 6.26 24.49 8.86
N ARG A 143 6.18 24.19 7.58
CA ARG A 143 7.20 24.45 6.58
C ARG A 143 7.31 25.95 6.19
N HIS A 144 6.27 26.73 6.43
CA HIS A 144 6.18 28.14 6.03
C HIS A 144 6.50 29.14 7.18
N ALA A 145 6.89 28.64 8.34
CA ALA A 145 7.38 29.41 9.48
C ALA A 145 8.91 29.29 9.55
#